data_404aa340df4bc3a36705591b8e1b3464
#
_entry.id   404aa340df4bc3a36705591b8e1b3464
#
_cell.length_a   1.000
_cell.length_b   1.000
_cell.length_c   1.000
_cell.angle_alpha   90.00
_cell.angle_beta   90.00
_cell.angle_gamma   90.00
#
_symmetry.space_group_name_H-M   'P 1'
#
loop_
_entity.id
_entity.type
_entity.pdbx_description
1 polymer ?
#
loop_
_entity_poly.entity_id
_entity_poly.type
_entity_poly.pdbx_seq_one_letter_code
_entity_poly.pdbx_strand_id
1 'polypeptide(L)'
;MRISVLVIALIAVAVAWPVLAAERSPIESPEMGTNNSPQEVVVARERGARSAAKDIQAGELRILYFGMPWSSDKPLVDEATGYRVQIVAGCVVTAGFVAEVDAYNQAMRDWHAKTKRAEPSQKR
;
A
#
# COMPACT_ATOMS: atom_id res chain seq x y z
N MET A 1 -28.79 0.75 60.12
CA MET A 1 -28.01 0.15 59.01
C MET A 1 -28.47 0.74 57.73
N ARG A 2 -27.74 1.68 57.13
CA ARG A 2 -28.09 2.34 55.87
C ARG A 2 -27.12 1.83 54.80
N ILE A 3 -27.62 1.04 53.87
CA ILE A 3 -26.88 0.56 52.73
C ILE A 3 -26.98 1.59 51.63
N SER A 4 -25.90 2.32 51.38
CA SER A 4 -25.79 3.24 50.25
C SER A 4 -25.45 2.43 48.98
N VAL A 5 -26.40 2.37 48.09
CA VAL A 5 -26.21 1.79 46.76
C VAL A 5 -25.51 2.85 45.90
N LEU A 6 -24.25 2.61 45.57
CA LEU A 6 -23.46 3.44 44.69
C LEU A 6 -23.78 3.01 43.24
N VAL A 7 -24.58 3.83 42.54
CA VAL A 7 -24.87 3.64 41.12
C VAL A 7 -23.68 4.18 40.31
N ILE A 8 -22.86 3.28 39.79
CA ILE A 8 -21.80 3.63 38.85
C ILE A 8 -22.43 3.76 37.46
N ALA A 9 -22.60 5.00 37.01
CA ALA A 9 -23.03 5.29 35.64
C ALA A 9 -21.82 5.07 34.70
N LEU A 10 -21.83 3.97 33.97
CA LEU A 10 -20.91 3.70 32.86
C LEU A 10 -21.31 4.59 31.67
N ILE A 11 -20.61 5.68 31.49
CA ILE A 11 -20.71 6.50 30.27
C ILE A 11 -19.92 5.78 29.17
N ALA A 12 -20.64 5.06 28.32
CA ALA A 12 -20.10 4.54 27.06
C ALA A 12 -19.88 5.72 26.10
N VAL A 13 -18.65 6.23 26.04
CA VAL A 13 -18.25 7.16 24.99
C VAL A 13 -18.08 6.35 23.70
N ALA A 14 -19.13 6.30 22.91
CA ALA A 14 -19.05 5.83 21.53
C ALA A 14 -18.22 6.84 20.74
N VAL A 15 -16.93 6.62 20.61
CA VAL A 15 -16.08 7.33 19.68
C VAL A 15 -16.50 6.86 18.28
N ALA A 16 -17.42 7.59 17.67
CA ALA A 16 -17.73 7.46 16.26
C ALA A 16 -16.49 7.92 15.49
N TRP A 17 -15.64 6.98 15.10
CA TRP A 17 -14.60 7.22 14.12
C TRP A 17 -15.30 7.52 12.79
N PRO A 18 -15.13 8.71 12.22
CA PRO A 18 -15.57 8.91 10.86
C PRO A 18 -14.72 7.99 9.99
N VAL A 19 -15.35 6.97 9.41
CA VAL A 19 -14.79 6.23 8.29
C VAL A 19 -14.78 7.23 7.13
N LEU A 20 -13.74 8.07 7.09
CA LEU A 20 -13.33 8.73 5.88
C LEU A 20 -12.97 7.61 4.93
N ALA A 21 -13.89 7.28 4.02
CA ALA A 21 -13.57 6.53 2.83
C ALA A 21 -12.47 7.34 2.14
N ALA A 22 -11.22 6.96 2.40
CA ALA A 22 -10.08 7.52 1.70
C ALA A 22 -10.31 7.16 0.23
N GLU A 23 -10.74 8.15 -0.55
CA GLU A 23 -10.71 8.07 -1.99
C GLU A 23 -9.31 7.60 -2.35
N ARG A 24 -9.23 6.37 -2.86
CA ARG A 24 -8.02 5.83 -3.43
C ARG A 24 -7.63 6.77 -4.55
N SER A 25 -6.65 7.60 -4.32
CA SER A 25 -5.97 8.24 -5.42
C SER A 25 -5.27 7.11 -6.17
N PRO A 26 -5.75 6.71 -7.35
CA PRO A 26 -4.96 5.84 -8.20
C PRO A 26 -3.62 6.55 -8.40
N ILE A 27 -2.53 5.80 -8.46
CA ILE A 27 -1.26 6.36 -8.94
C ILE A 27 -1.57 6.83 -10.35
N GLU A 28 -1.78 8.14 -10.51
CA GLU A 28 -2.10 8.73 -11.81
C GLU A 28 -0.89 8.53 -12.71
N SER A 29 -1.14 7.93 -13.87
CA SER A 29 -0.11 7.82 -14.91
C SER A 29 0.30 9.25 -15.30
N PRO A 30 1.59 9.62 -15.15
CA PRO A 30 2.03 10.96 -15.51
C PRO A 30 1.85 11.20 -17.00
N GLU A 31 1.46 12.40 -17.37
CA GLU A 31 1.32 12.79 -18.77
C GLU A 31 2.64 12.55 -19.52
N MET A 32 2.53 11.96 -20.71
CA MET A 32 3.66 11.70 -21.58
C MET A 32 4.36 13.02 -21.96
N GLY A 33 5.65 13.16 -21.66
CA GLY A 33 6.46 14.19 -22.29
C GLY A 33 7.47 14.95 -21.44
N THR A 34 7.55 14.75 -20.13
CA THR A 34 8.54 15.46 -19.33
C THR A 34 9.74 14.59 -19.00
N ASN A 35 10.94 14.99 -19.47
CA ASN A 35 12.19 14.49 -18.92
C ASN A 35 12.27 14.95 -17.47
N ASN A 36 11.97 14.06 -16.53
CA ASN A 36 11.98 14.40 -15.12
C ASN A 36 13.40 14.83 -14.70
N SER A 37 13.49 15.96 -14.01
CA SER A 37 14.73 16.39 -13.38
C SER A 37 15.15 15.41 -12.27
N PRO A 38 16.45 15.36 -11.89
CA PRO A 38 16.87 14.52 -10.76
C PRO A 38 16.09 14.76 -9.48
N GLN A 39 15.64 15.99 -9.23
CA GLN A 39 14.82 16.35 -8.07
C GLN A 39 13.41 15.74 -8.17
N GLU A 40 12.79 15.75 -9.33
CA GLU A 40 11.49 15.11 -9.55
C GLU A 40 11.54 13.60 -9.32
N VAL A 41 12.64 12.95 -9.71
CA VAL A 41 12.87 11.53 -9.45
C VAL A 41 12.94 11.24 -7.95
N VAL A 42 13.61 12.10 -7.17
CA VAL A 42 13.68 11.96 -5.69
C VAL A 42 12.30 12.10 -5.07
N VAL A 43 11.55 13.13 -5.45
CA VAL A 43 10.18 13.36 -4.95
C VAL A 43 9.25 12.20 -5.33
N ALA A 44 9.40 11.66 -6.54
CA ALA A 44 8.63 10.52 -7.00
C ALA A 44 8.90 9.26 -6.15
N ARG A 45 10.18 8.99 -5.81
CA ARG A 45 10.54 7.90 -4.90
C ARG A 45 9.89 8.03 -3.53
N GLU A 46 9.94 9.22 -2.94
CA GLU A 46 9.28 9.47 -1.66
C GLU A 46 7.77 9.25 -1.72
N ARG A 47 7.15 9.67 -2.83
CA ARG A 47 5.72 9.45 -3.06
C ARG A 47 5.38 7.97 -3.15
N GLY A 48 6.16 7.19 -3.90
CA GLY A 48 6.00 5.74 -4.01
C GLY A 48 6.13 5.04 -2.65
N ALA A 49 7.14 5.36 -1.87
CA ALA A 49 7.34 4.80 -0.53
C ALA A 49 6.17 5.15 0.42
N ARG A 50 5.67 6.39 0.38
CA ARG A 50 4.50 6.79 1.18
C ARG A 50 3.22 6.08 0.76
N SER A 51 3.02 5.88 -0.54
CA SER A 51 1.86 5.13 -1.05
C SER A 51 1.90 3.68 -0.60
N ALA A 52 3.06 3.03 -0.67
CA ALA A 52 3.25 1.68 -0.15
C ALA A 52 2.95 1.58 1.35
N ALA A 53 3.41 2.53 2.15
CA ALA A 53 3.15 2.55 3.59
C ALA A 53 1.64 2.64 3.90
N LYS A 54 0.88 3.43 3.14
CA LYS A 54 -0.58 3.52 3.27
C LYS A 54 -1.26 2.20 2.92
N ASP A 55 -0.86 1.58 1.82
CA ASP A 55 -1.43 0.31 1.36
C ASP A 55 -1.12 -0.83 2.34
N ILE A 56 0.09 -0.87 2.88
CA ILE A 56 0.48 -1.81 3.94
C ILE A 56 -0.40 -1.64 5.18
N GLN A 57 -0.65 -0.42 5.63
CA GLN A 57 -1.53 -0.14 6.77
C GLN A 57 -2.98 -0.54 6.50
N ALA A 58 -3.43 -0.42 5.25
CA ALA A 58 -4.75 -0.84 4.81
C ALA A 58 -4.86 -2.36 4.58
N GLY A 59 -3.76 -3.11 4.64
CA GLY A 59 -3.71 -4.54 4.31
C GLY A 59 -3.78 -4.82 2.81
N GLU A 60 -3.55 -3.83 1.96
CA GLU A 60 -3.58 -3.96 0.51
C GLU A 60 -2.19 -4.27 -0.04
N LEU A 61 -1.83 -5.55 -0.02
CA LEU A 61 -0.52 -6.01 -0.44
C LEU A 61 -0.52 -6.33 -1.94
N ARG A 62 0.24 -5.56 -2.72
CA ARG A 62 0.33 -5.70 -4.18
C ARG A 62 1.71 -5.28 -4.69
N ILE A 63 2.03 -5.72 -5.89
CA ILE A 63 3.22 -5.31 -6.64
C ILE A 63 2.76 -4.62 -7.91
N LEU A 64 3.39 -3.51 -8.26
CA LEU A 64 3.05 -2.70 -9.42
C LEU A 64 3.94 -3.07 -10.61
N TYR A 65 3.34 -3.27 -11.77
CA TYR A 65 4.05 -3.59 -13.01
C TYR A 65 3.66 -2.66 -14.15
N PHE A 66 4.60 -2.47 -15.06
CA PHE A 66 4.36 -1.85 -16.36
C PHE A 66 4.06 -2.94 -17.40
N GLY A 67 3.22 -2.64 -18.35
CA GLY A 67 2.95 -3.55 -19.46
C GLY A 67 1.52 -3.47 -19.96
N MET A 68 1.23 -4.31 -20.94
CA MET A 68 -0.13 -4.47 -21.45
C MET A 68 -0.95 -5.31 -20.49
N PRO A 69 -2.20 -4.95 -20.21
CA PRO A 69 -3.09 -5.80 -19.44
C PRO A 69 -3.30 -7.11 -20.19
N TRP A 70 -2.98 -8.22 -19.55
CA TRP A 70 -3.24 -9.54 -20.09
C TRP A 70 -4.72 -9.87 -19.90
N SER A 71 -5.38 -10.33 -20.92
CA SER A 71 -6.71 -10.92 -20.77
C SER A 71 -6.54 -12.32 -20.18
N SER A 72 -6.38 -12.39 -18.87
CA SER A 72 -6.31 -13.65 -18.14
C SER A 72 -7.45 -13.70 -17.14
N ASP A 73 -8.19 -14.80 -17.13
CA ASP A 73 -9.23 -15.06 -16.15
C ASP A 73 -8.67 -15.26 -14.72
N LYS A 74 -7.34 -15.37 -14.60
CA LYS A 74 -6.65 -15.55 -13.32
C LYS A 74 -5.94 -14.27 -12.89
N PRO A 75 -6.01 -13.91 -11.61
CA PRO A 75 -5.24 -12.79 -11.08
C PRO A 75 -3.74 -13.08 -11.22
N LEU A 76 -2.99 -12.08 -11.71
CA LEU A 76 -1.54 -12.17 -11.73
C LEU A 76 -1.02 -12.04 -10.30
N VAL A 77 -0.05 -12.90 -9.97
CA VAL A 77 0.59 -12.95 -8.65
C VAL A 77 2.11 -12.87 -8.84
N ASP A 78 2.76 -12.05 -8.04
CA ASP A 78 4.22 -11.94 -8.00
C ASP A 78 4.81 -13.18 -7.30
N GLU A 79 5.64 -13.94 -8.00
CA GLU A 79 6.16 -15.22 -7.50
C GLU A 79 7.01 -15.09 -6.24
N ALA A 80 7.72 -13.96 -6.09
CA ALA A 80 8.61 -13.74 -4.96
C ALA A 80 7.88 -13.44 -3.66
N THR A 81 6.76 -12.72 -3.74
CA THR A 81 6.02 -12.25 -2.57
C THR A 81 4.67 -12.96 -2.38
N GLY A 82 4.11 -13.52 -3.44
CA GLY A 82 2.74 -14.01 -3.46
C GLY A 82 1.69 -12.89 -3.48
N TYR A 83 2.11 -11.64 -3.66
CA TYR A 83 1.19 -10.51 -3.70
C TYR A 83 0.55 -10.34 -5.07
N ARG A 84 -0.63 -9.77 -5.08
CA ARG A 84 -1.34 -9.47 -6.31
C ARG A 84 -0.55 -8.49 -7.17
N VAL A 85 -0.46 -8.75 -8.47
CA VAL A 85 0.12 -7.81 -9.44
C VAL A 85 -0.95 -6.85 -9.94
N GLN A 86 -0.60 -5.57 -10.00
CA GLN A 86 -1.40 -4.53 -10.62
C GLN A 86 -0.62 -3.86 -11.75
N ILE A 87 -1.20 -3.85 -12.94
CA ILE A 87 -0.65 -3.11 -14.08
C ILE A 87 -1.04 -1.63 -13.92
N VAL A 88 -0.07 -0.74 -13.89
CA VAL A 88 -0.28 0.70 -13.61
C VAL A 88 -0.06 1.59 -14.82
N ALA A 89 0.67 1.13 -15.82
CA ALA A 89 0.87 1.85 -17.08
C ALA A 89 1.31 0.90 -18.20
N GLY A 90 1.22 1.38 -19.45
CA GLY A 90 1.78 0.68 -20.61
C GLY A 90 3.30 0.75 -20.69
N CYS A 91 3.85 0.59 -21.91
CA CYS A 91 5.29 0.48 -22.10
C CYS A 91 6.02 1.84 -22.12
N VAL A 92 5.31 2.96 -22.26
CA VAL A 92 5.89 4.31 -22.28
C VAL A 92 5.64 4.98 -20.95
N VAL A 93 6.70 5.18 -20.18
CA VAL A 93 6.65 5.75 -18.83
C VAL A 93 7.76 6.78 -18.63
N THR A 94 7.56 7.75 -17.76
CA THR A 94 8.58 8.73 -17.38
C THR A 94 9.55 8.17 -16.34
N ALA A 95 10.77 8.72 -16.28
CA ALA A 95 11.75 8.32 -15.26
C ALA A 95 11.25 8.49 -13.83
N GLY A 96 10.49 9.56 -13.57
CA GLY A 96 9.85 9.78 -12.26
C GLY A 96 8.83 8.71 -11.92
N PHE A 97 8.00 8.32 -12.87
CA PHE A 97 7.00 7.28 -12.61
C PHE A 97 7.64 5.90 -12.40
N VAL A 98 8.69 5.58 -13.16
CA VAL A 98 9.49 4.37 -12.89
C VAL A 98 10.05 4.39 -11.46
N ALA A 99 10.66 5.52 -11.06
CA ALA A 99 11.23 5.67 -9.72
C ALA A 99 10.17 5.57 -8.60
N GLU A 100 8.95 6.06 -8.84
CA GLU A 100 7.83 5.94 -7.90
C GLU A 100 7.39 4.48 -7.73
N VAL A 101 7.20 3.77 -8.83
CA VAL A 101 6.82 2.35 -8.82
C VAL A 101 7.91 1.48 -8.20
N ASP A 102 9.18 1.74 -8.52
CA ASP A 102 10.30 1.00 -7.93
C ASP A 102 10.36 1.18 -6.40
N ALA A 103 10.20 2.41 -5.92
CA ALA A 103 10.20 2.69 -4.49
C ALA A 103 8.99 2.06 -3.78
N TYR A 104 7.82 2.07 -4.41
CA TYR A 104 6.64 1.38 -3.92
C TYR A 104 6.90 -0.13 -3.80
N ASN A 105 7.35 -0.76 -4.87
CA ASN A 105 7.62 -2.20 -4.90
C ASN A 105 8.72 -2.61 -3.91
N GLN A 106 9.76 -1.79 -3.76
CA GLN A 106 10.80 -2.04 -2.77
C GLN A 106 10.24 -2.05 -1.35
N ALA A 107 9.42 -1.07 -0.99
CA ALA A 107 8.78 -1.02 0.33
C ALA A 107 7.88 -2.24 0.60
N MET A 108 7.13 -2.71 -0.41
CA MET A 108 6.31 -3.92 -0.30
C MET A 108 7.14 -5.19 -0.08
N ARG A 109 8.27 -5.34 -0.80
CA ARG A 109 9.18 -6.48 -0.63
C ARG A 109 9.88 -6.46 0.73
N ASP A 110 10.28 -5.30 1.20
CA ASP A 110 10.88 -5.12 2.54
C ASP A 110 9.89 -5.49 3.64
N TRP A 111 8.64 -5.07 3.49
CA TRP A 111 7.56 -5.46 4.39
C TRP A 111 7.35 -6.97 4.40
N HIS A 112 7.27 -7.59 3.23
CA HIS A 112 7.12 -9.04 3.10
C HIS A 112 8.27 -9.79 3.79
N ALA A 113 9.52 -9.38 3.57
CA ALA A 113 10.68 -9.98 4.18
C ALA A 113 10.69 -9.86 5.71
N LYS A 114 10.26 -8.71 6.25
CA LYS A 114 10.12 -8.49 7.70
C LYS A 114 9.02 -9.37 8.30
N THR A 115 7.88 -9.47 7.64
CA THR A 115 6.74 -10.27 8.12
C THR A 115 7.07 -11.76 8.13
N LYS A 116 7.71 -12.26 7.07
CA LYS A 116 8.18 -13.67 7.04
C LYS A 116 9.18 -14.01 8.14
N ARG A 117 10.06 -13.07 8.51
CA ARG A 117 11.02 -13.28 9.60
C ARG A 117 10.35 -13.28 10.97
N ALA A 118 9.23 -12.57 11.12
CA ALA A 118 8.48 -12.50 12.36
C ALA A 118 7.60 -13.74 12.61
N GLU A 119 7.26 -14.51 11.56
CA GLU A 119 6.56 -15.78 11.74
C GLU A 119 7.53 -16.82 12.34
N PRO A 120 7.33 -17.26 13.61
CA PRO A 120 8.15 -18.31 14.17
C PRO A 120 7.96 -19.57 13.31
N SER A 121 9.08 -20.13 12.85
CA SER A 121 9.10 -21.40 12.16
C SER A 121 8.35 -22.43 13.01
N GLN A 122 7.10 -22.70 12.69
CA GLN A 122 6.37 -23.83 13.27
C GLN A 122 7.05 -25.09 12.75
N LYS A 123 8.08 -25.52 13.45
CA LYS A 123 8.63 -26.88 13.28
C LYS A 123 7.52 -27.86 13.61
N ARG A 124 7.05 -28.55 12.60
CA ARG A 124 6.30 -29.81 12.78
C ARG A 124 7.20 -30.85 13.42
#